data_92936312ae1fe3dae0e93d05280fa629
#
_entry.id   92936312ae1fe3dae0e93d05280fa629
#
_cell.length_a   1.000
_cell.length_b   1.000
_cell.length_c   1.000
_cell.angle_alpha   90.00
_cell.angle_beta   90.00
_cell.angle_gamma   90.00
#
_symmetry.space_group_name_H-M   'P 1'
#
loop_
_entity.id
_entity.type
_entity.pdbx_description
1 polymer ?
#
loop_
_entity_poly.entity_id
_entity_poly.type
_entity_poly.pdbx_seq_one_letter_code
_entity_poly.pdbx_strand_id
1 'polypeptide(L)'
;MSEHIQLDLFDDLPQQGKPKKKRQKKIKPEEEPLEKKIERALWLLRTAAADSDQPIEVSYSGGKDSDVILELARMAGIKYRAIYKNTTIDPPGTIKHCMENGVEVMRRKSFAEVIQAKGFPNFLRRFCCAELKEYKVLDRSVQGIRRSESTKRAKRYKEPTVCRLYGSKKQHVEVFLPILHWTDADVAEFIRQRGIKCHPLYYDEQGNFCPKCRLGCMGCPQKSDRGLADFKANPRLVKFWLRNGEIWWNTHKIKKTKKKFKSHYEVFVRNIFFDRYDDFHNAIDNMFGKIDCKQFLMDYFGIDL
;
A
#
# COMPACT_ATOMS: atom_id res chain seq x y z
N MET A 1 -22.18 -49.09 75.06
CA MET A 1 -22.07 -47.67 74.55
C MET A 1 -20.61 -47.33 74.63
N SER A 2 -19.91 -47.38 73.50
CA SER A 2 -18.49 -47.05 73.35
C SER A 2 -18.38 -45.85 72.34
N GLU A 3 -18.03 -44.72 72.87
CA GLU A 3 -17.79 -43.53 72.13
C GLU A 3 -16.41 -43.64 71.44
N HIS A 4 -16.37 -43.60 70.08
CA HIS A 4 -15.17 -43.45 69.33
C HIS A 4 -14.80 -41.98 69.30
N ILE A 5 -13.71 -41.60 69.97
CA ILE A 5 -13.06 -40.31 69.83
C ILE A 5 -12.13 -40.42 68.60
N GLN A 6 -12.50 -39.76 67.52
CA GLN A 6 -11.67 -39.60 66.32
C GLN A 6 -10.83 -38.31 66.48
N LEU A 7 -9.54 -38.48 66.71
CA LEU A 7 -8.57 -37.40 66.84
C LEU A 7 -8.20 -36.93 65.39
N ASP A 8 -8.67 -35.72 65.03
CA ASP A 8 -8.23 -35.01 63.84
C ASP A 8 -6.83 -34.42 64.05
N LEU A 9 -5.79 -35.17 63.56
CA LEU A 9 -4.38 -34.84 63.76
C LEU A 9 -3.72 -34.13 62.60
N PHE A 10 -4.46 -33.53 61.67
CA PHE A 10 -3.91 -32.94 60.42
C PHE A 10 -4.30 -31.51 60.10
N ASP A 11 -4.91 -30.74 61.03
CA ASP A 11 -5.41 -29.40 60.71
C ASP A 11 -4.40 -28.25 60.87
N ASP A 12 -3.15 -28.49 61.24
CA ASP A 12 -2.18 -27.41 61.51
C ASP A 12 -0.93 -27.48 60.63
N LEU A 13 -1.05 -27.79 59.35
CA LEU A 13 0.08 -27.61 58.42
C LEU A 13 -0.10 -26.26 57.68
N PRO A 14 0.90 -25.32 57.77
CA PRO A 14 0.84 -24.08 57.03
C PRO A 14 0.85 -24.40 55.53
N GLN A 15 -0.25 -24.05 54.85
CA GLN A 15 -0.30 -24.15 53.41
C GLN A 15 0.76 -23.26 52.79
N GLN A 16 1.88 -23.85 52.32
CA GLN A 16 2.87 -23.16 51.52
C GLN A 16 2.17 -22.64 50.26
N GLY A 17 1.94 -21.34 50.20
CA GLY A 17 1.35 -20.66 49.03
C GLY A 17 2.21 -20.99 47.80
N LYS A 18 1.59 -21.63 46.81
CA LYS A 18 2.24 -21.89 45.50
C LYS A 18 2.82 -20.59 44.99
N PRO A 19 4.12 -20.53 44.58
CA PRO A 19 4.74 -19.31 44.12
C PRO A 19 3.94 -18.76 42.94
N LYS A 20 3.39 -17.57 43.08
CA LYS A 20 2.70 -16.87 42.00
C LYS A 20 3.71 -16.69 40.86
N LYS A 21 3.65 -17.52 39.83
CA LYS A 21 4.44 -17.32 38.59
C LYS A 21 4.15 -15.89 38.10
N LYS A 22 5.12 -15.00 38.25
CA LYS A 22 5.07 -13.66 37.63
C LYS A 22 4.74 -13.86 36.17
N ARG A 23 3.53 -13.47 35.74
CA ARG A 23 3.16 -13.43 34.33
C ARG A 23 4.18 -12.52 33.62
N GLN A 24 5.11 -13.11 32.88
CA GLN A 24 5.99 -12.34 32.01
C GLN A 24 5.09 -11.53 31.09
N LYS A 25 5.27 -10.21 31.12
CA LYS A 25 4.54 -9.30 30.25
C LYS A 25 4.90 -9.70 28.81
N LYS A 26 3.94 -10.21 28.03
CA LYS A 26 4.19 -10.53 26.62
C LYS A 26 4.56 -9.23 25.92
N ILE A 27 5.80 -9.14 25.47
CA ILE A 27 6.29 -8.01 24.66
C ILE A 27 5.46 -7.99 23.37
N LYS A 28 4.94 -6.82 23.00
CA LYS A 28 4.20 -6.69 21.75
C LYS A 28 5.18 -6.87 20.57
N PRO A 29 4.76 -7.49 19.46
CA PRO A 29 5.64 -7.71 18.31
C PRO A 29 6.30 -6.44 17.76
N GLU A 30 5.65 -5.29 17.89
CA GLU A 30 6.18 -3.99 17.50
C GLU A 30 7.31 -3.48 18.41
N GLU A 31 7.37 -3.94 19.66
CA GLU A 31 8.35 -3.55 20.70
C GLU A 31 9.58 -4.49 20.73
N GLU A 32 9.60 -5.53 19.91
CA GLU A 32 10.73 -6.46 19.83
C GLU A 32 11.98 -5.83 19.19
N PRO A 33 13.19 -6.25 19.57
CA PRO A 33 14.42 -5.85 18.89
C PRO A 33 14.41 -6.19 17.40
N LEU A 34 15.08 -5.37 16.57
CA LEU A 34 15.12 -5.52 15.12
C LEU A 34 15.69 -6.90 14.71
N GLU A 35 16.70 -7.40 15.38
CA GLU A 35 17.32 -8.70 15.13
C GLU A 35 16.28 -9.83 15.19
N LYS A 36 15.46 -9.85 16.22
CA LYS A 36 14.37 -10.85 16.35
C LYS A 36 13.29 -10.70 15.27
N LYS A 37 13.01 -9.46 14.86
CA LYS A 37 12.10 -9.19 13.76
C LYS A 37 12.66 -9.70 12.43
N ILE A 38 13.96 -9.54 12.20
CA ILE A 38 14.68 -10.10 11.03
C ILE A 38 14.64 -11.63 11.06
N GLU A 39 15.02 -12.26 12.16
CA GLU A 39 14.97 -13.73 12.30
C GLU A 39 13.58 -14.30 12.00
N ARG A 40 12.54 -13.66 12.52
CA ARG A 40 11.14 -14.03 12.26
C ARG A 40 10.75 -13.86 10.79
N ALA A 41 11.19 -12.77 10.15
CA ALA A 41 10.97 -12.53 8.74
C ALA A 41 11.65 -13.60 7.86
N LEU A 42 12.90 -13.93 8.16
CA LEU A 42 13.65 -14.97 7.45
C LEU A 42 13.02 -16.35 7.66
N TRP A 43 12.61 -16.68 8.88
CA TRP A 43 11.89 -17.92 9.17
C TRP A 43 10.61 -18.03 8.35
N LEU A 44 9.78 -16.98 8.32
CA LEU A 44 8.53 -16.94 7.54
C LEU A 44 8.80 -17.18 6.05
N LEU A 45 9.81 -16.53 5.48
CA LEU A 45 10.15 -16.66 4.07
C LEU A 45 10.67 -18.07 3.74
N ARG A 46 11.54 -18.64 4.59
CA ARG A 46 12.05 -20.01 4.42
C ARG A 46 10.95 -21.04 4.53
N THR A 47 10.08 -20.93 5.54
CA THR A 47 8.91 -21.81 5.68
C THR A 47 8.01 -21.69 4.45
N ALA A 48 7.71 -20.47 4.02
CA ALA A 48 6.94 -20.25 2.81
C ALA A 48 7.60 -20.90 1.57
N ALA A 49 8.91 -20.85 1.42
CA ALA A 49 9.59 -21.44 0.28
C ALA A 49 9.65 -22.99 0.34
N ALA A 50 9.72 -23.56 1.54
CA ALA A 50 9.80 -25.01 1.71
C ALA A 50 8.54 -25.77 1.24
N ASP A 51 7.39 -25.09 1.20
CA ASP A 51 6.10 -25.69 0.80
C ASP A 51 5.93 -25.86 -0.73
N SER A 52 6.89 -25.40 -1.55
CA SER A 52 6.75 -25.49 -3.01
C SER A 52 8.08 -25.26 -3.73
N ASP A 53 8.35 -26.03 -4.77
CA ASP A 53 9.49 -25.85 -5.68
C ASP A 53 9.35 -24.62 -6.59
N GLN A 54 8.15 -24.05 -6.68
CA GLN A 54 7.90 -22.86 -7.49
C GLN A 54 8.45 -21.61 -6.81
N PRO A 55 9.00 -20.66 -7.57
CA PRO A 55 9.46 -19.40 -7.00
C PRO A 55 8.32 -18.61 -6.38
N ILE A 56 8.62 -17.83 -5.34
CA ILE A 56 7.67 -16.88 -4.73
C ILE A 56 7.79 -15.52 -5.41
N GLU A 57 6.66 -14.87 -5.71
CA GLU A 57 6.64 -13.48 -6.17
C GLU A 57 7.07 -12.54 -5.03
N VAL A 58 8.15 -11.80 -5.18
CA VAL A 58 8.42 -10.61 -4.36
C VAL A 58 7.75 -9.44 -5.05
N SER A 59 6.59 -9.00 -4.52
CA SER A 59 5.85 -7.86 -5.08
C SER A 59 6.59 -6.57 -4.82
N TYR A 60 7.29 -6.10 -5.83
CA TYR A 60 8.14 -4.92 -5.74
C TYR A 60 7.41 -3.67 -6.26
N SER A 61 7.60 -2.53 -5.59
CA SER A 61 6.94 -1.26 -5.94
C SER A 61 7.91 -0.11 -6.18
N GLY A 62 9.21 -0.33 -6.05
CA GLY A 62 10.24 0.70 -6.04
C GLY A 62 10.33 1.47 -4.71
N GLY A 63 9.45 1.20 -3.76
CA GLY A 63 9.44 1.86 -2.46
C GLY A 63 10.32 1.16 -1.43
N LYS A 64 10.76 1.90 -0.39
CA LYS A 64 11.66 1.42 0.67
C LYS A 64 11.25 0.09 1.30
N ASP A 65 9.95 -0.11 1.52
CA ASP A 65 9.44 -1.35 2.11
C ASP A 65 9.59 -2.54 1.14
N SER A 66 9.52 -2.29 -0.17
CA SER A 66 9.80 -3.31 -1.18
C SER A 66 11.28 -3.59 -1.34
N ASP A 67 12.16 -2.60 -1.14
CA ASP A 67 13.61 -2.80 -1.08
C ASP A 67 13.97 -3.71 0.11
N VAL A 68 13.36 -3.48 1.28
CA VAL A 68 13.55 -4.29 2.49
C VAL A 68 13.13 -5.74 2.27
N ILE A 69 11.94 -6.02 1.72
CA ILE A 69 11.50 -7.40 1.51
C ILE A 69 12.30 -8.12 0.43
N LEU A 70 12.82 -7.39 -0.55
CA LEU A 70 13.72 -7.96 -1.56
C LEU A 70 15.05 -8.39 -0.93
N GLU A 71 15.62 -7.57 -0.06
CA GLU A 71 16.83 -7.91 0.67
C GLU A 71 16.60 -9.08 1.64
N LEU A 72 15.48 -9.11 2.34
CA LEU A 72 15.10 -10.24 3.19
C LEU A 72 14.96 -11.54 2.39
N ALA A 73 14.43 -11.50 1.17
CA ALA A 73 14.35 -12.66 0.30
C ALA A 73 15.73 -13.16 -0.13
N ARG A 74 16.67 -12.24 -0.41
CA ARG A 74 18.09 -12.58 -0.68
C ARG A 74 18.76 -13.22 0.54
N MET A 75 18.60 -12.62 1.72
CA MET A 75 19.13 -13.15 2.99
C MET A 75 18.55 -14.51 3.36
N ALA A 76 17.28 -14.75 3.04
CA ALA A 76 16.62 -16.04 3.30
C ALA A 76 17.15 -17.16 2.37
N GLY A 77 17.78 -16.80 1.25
CA GLY A 77 18.29 -17.78 0.25
C GLY A 77 17.18 -18.53 -0.48
N ILE A 78 15.98 -17.94 -0.58
CA ILE A 78 14.82 -18.58 -1.21
C ILE A 78 14.81 -18.40 -2.74
N LYS A 79 14.11 -19.26 -3.46
CA LYS A 79 13.82 -19.13 -4.88
C LYS A 79 12.70 -18.10 -5.06
N TYR A 80 12.97 -16.96 -5.70
CA TYR A 80 11.99 -15.89 -5.89
C TYR A 80 12.07 -15.27 -7.28
N ARG A 81 10.98 -14.58 -7.65
CA ARG A 81 10.94 -13.62 -8.76
C ARG A 81 10.49 -12.26 -8.21
N ALA A 82 11.37 -11.27 -8.27
CA ALA A 82 11.02 -9.90 -7.90
C ALA A 82 10.30 -9.24 -9.09
N ILE A 83 9.05 -8.82 -8.90
CA ILE A 83 8.18 -8.33 -9.98
C ILE A 83 7.64 -6.95 -9.63
N TYR A 84 7.95 -5.97 -10.48
CA TYR A 84 7.36 -4.65 -10.49
C TYR A 84 6.25 -4.55 -11.54
N LYS A 85 5.03 -4.27 -11.08
CA LYS A 85 3.86 -4.06 -11.94
C LYS A 85 3.77 -2.59 -12.35
N ASN A 86 4.37 -2.26 -13.51
CA ASN A 86 4.50 -0.90 -14.02
C ASN A 86 3.12 -0.29 -14.32
N THR A 87 2.80 0.80 -13.65
CA THR A 87 1.54 1.54 -13.84
C THR A 87 1.61 2.59 -14.93
N THR A 88 2.80 2.88 -15.44
CA THR A 88 3.11 3.97 -16.40
C THR A 88 2.86 5.39 -15.88
N ILE A 89 2.57 5.52 -14.58
CA ILE A 89 2.32 6.81 -13.90
C ILE A 89 3.09 6.88 -12.56
N ASP A 90 4.03 5.98 -12.35
CA ASP A 90 4.92 6.05 -11.18
C ASP A 90 5.97 7.15 -11.37
N PRO A 91 6.57 7.66 -10.29
CA PRO A 91 7.56 8.73 -10.36
C PRO A 91 8.75 8.41 -11.27
N PRO A 92 9.38 9.43 -11.87
CA PRO A 92 10.61 9.25 -12.63
C PRO A 92 11.70 8.52 -11.83
N GLY A 93 12.47 7.67 -12.51
CA GLY A 93 13.52 6.86 -11.86
C GLY A 93 13.05 5.52 -11.32
N THR A 94 11.73 5.28 -11.14
CA THR A 94 11.22 4.02 -10.56
C THR A 94 11.61 2.80 -11.38
N ILE A 95 11.50 2.85 -12.71
CA ILE A 95 11.91 1.73 -13.59
C ILE A 95 13.41 1.49 -13.51
N LYS A 96 14.23 2.57 -13.54
CA LYS A 96 15.67 2.48 -13.38
C LYS A 96 16.05 1.80 -12.06
N HIS A 97 15.45 2.24 -10.96
CA HIS A 97 15.65 1.64 -9.64
C HIS A 97 15.26 0.15 -9.60
N CYS A 98 14.16 -0.24 -10.26
CA CYS A 98 13.78 -1.65 -10.40
C CYS A 98 14.85 -2.47 -11.12
N MET A 99 15.35 -1.96 -12.26
CA MET A 99 16.37 -2.64 -13.08
C MET A 99 17.69 -2.78 -12.33
N GLU A 100 18.14 -1.75 -11.62
CA GLU A 100 19.36 -1.75 -10.79
C GLU A 100 19.28 -2.78 -9.66
N ASN A 101 18.07 -3.12 -9.19
CA ASN A 101 17.83 -4.13 -8.18
C ASN A 101 17.57 -5.55 -8.75
N GLY A 102 17.66 -5.74 -10.07
CA GLY A 102 17.39 -7.02 -10.72
C GLY A 102 15.91 -7.42 -10.70
N VAL A 103 15.01 -6.44 -10.69
CA VAL A 103 13.56 -6.65 -10.63
C VAL A 103 12.98 -6.71 -12.04
N GLU A 104 12.16 -7.72 -12.29
CA GLU A 104 11.42 -7.89 -13.54
C GLU A 104 10.32 -6.83 -13.65
N VAL A 105 10.35 -6.06 -14.75
CA VAL A 105 9.35 -5.01 -15.02
C VAL A 105 8.23 -5.58 -15.90
N MET A 106 7.05 -5.73 -15.33
CA MET A 106 5.86 -6.20 -16.06
C MET A 106 4.86 -5.07 -16.30
N ARG A 107 4.26 -5.06 -17.48
CA ARG A 107 3.17 -4.13 -17.83
C ARG A 107 2.04 -4.87 -18.51
N ARG A 108 0.86 -4.80 -17.91
CA ARG A 108 -0.37 -5.37 -18.50
C ARG A 108 -1.14 -4.34 -19.32
N LYS A 109 -1.32 -3.15 -18.76
CA LYS A 109 -1.99 -1.99 -19.36
C LYS A 109 -1.24 -0.73 -18.96
N SER A 110 -1.44 0.34 -19.72
CA SER A 110 -1.03 1.69 -19.32
C SER A 110 -2.14 2.37 -18.51
N PHE A 111 -1.78 3.39 -17.75
CA PHE A 111 -2.75 4.21 -17.04
C PHE A 111 -3.66 5.00 -18.01
N ALA A 112 -3.12 5.37 -19.18
CA ALA A 112 -3.91 5.99 -20.26
C ALA A 112 -5.07 5.08 -20.71
N GLU A 113 -4.78 3.81 -21.01
CA GLU A 113 -5.80 2.82 -21.38
C GLU A 113 -6.87 2.65 -20.28
N VAL A 114 -6.46 2.72 -19.01
CA VAL A 114 -7.40 2.61 -17.88
C VAL A 114 -8.32 3.82 -17.79
N ILE A 115 -7.79 5.05 -17.96
CA ILE A 115 -8.64 6.27 -18.00
C ILE A 115 -9.55 6.24 -19.21
N GLN A 116 -9.04 5.91 -20.40
CA GLN A 116 -9.82 5.84 -21.62
C GLN A 116 -10.96 4.82 -21.53
N ALA A 117 -10.79 3.74 -20.77
CA ALA A 117 -11.82 2.72 -20.58
C ALA A 117 -12.82 3.04 -19.47
N LYS A 118 -12.40 3.62 -18.35
CA LYS A 118 -13.19 3.72 -17.10
C LYS A 118 -13.38 5.14 -16.57
N GLY A 119 -12.74 6.13 -17.18
CA GLY A 119 -12.71 7.52 -16.73
C GLY A 119 -11.73 7.75 -15.59
N PHE A 120 -11.90 8.87 -14.88
CA PHE A 120 -10.99 9.26 -13.82
C PHE A 120 -11.19 8.42 -12.54
N PRO A 121 -10.12 7.89 -11.94
CA PRO A 121 -10.19 7.34 -10.60
C PRO A 121 -10.46 8.44 -9.57
N ASN A 122 -11.01 8.06 -8.42
CA ASN A 122 -11.24 8.98 -7.32
C ASN A 122 -10.95 8.29 -5.97
N PHE A 123 -11.09 9.03 -4.89
CA PHE A 123 -10.85 8.51 -3.54
C PHE A 123 -11.65 7.25 -3.21
N LEU A 124 -12.89 7.12 -3.68
CA LEU A 124 -13.76 5.98 -3.41
C LEU A 124 -13.53 4.80 -4.38
N ARG A 125 -13.09 5.08 -5.61
CA ARG A 125 -12.98 4.08 -6.68
C ARG A 125 -11.54 3.86 -7.11
N ARG A 126 -10.94 2.79 -6.62
CA ARG A 126 -9.56 2.37 -6.88
C ARG A 126 -9.42 1.39 -8.04
N PHE A 127 -10.25 1.49 -9.06
CA PHE A 127 -10.22 0.56 -10.19
C PHE A 127 -8.87 0.53 -10.94
N CYS A 128 -8.11 1.63 -10.91
CA CYS A 128 -6.77 1.67 -11.48
C CYS A 128 -5.82 0.70 -10.81
N CYS A 129 -5.87 0.55 -9.47
CA CYS A 129 -5.07 -0.44 -8.75
C CYS A 129 -5.45 -1.87 -9.15
N ALA A 130 -6.76 -2.15 -9.25
CA ALA A 130 -7.25 -3.47 -9.66
C ALA A 130 -6.79 -3.85 -11.09
N GLU A 131 -6.75 -2.88 -12.02
CA GLU A 131 -6.32 -3.12 -13.40
C GLU A 131 -4.80 -3.22 -13.56
N LEU A 132 -4.03 -2.40 -12.81
CA LEU A 132 -2.61 -2.21 -13.03
C LEU A 132 -1.71 -2.96 -12.04
N LYS A 133 -2.18 -3.21 -10.81
CA LYS A 133 -1.36 -3.80 -9.74
C LYS A 133 -1.93 -5.10 -9.16
N GLU A 134 -3.27 -5.22 -9.07
CA GLU A 134 -3.92 -6.32 -8.37
C GLU A 134 -4.29 -7.45 -9.35
N TYR A 135 -3.30 -7.99 -10.07
CA TYR A 135 -3.44 -9.20 -10.87
C TYR A 135 -2.44 -10.25 -10.43
N LYS A 136 -2.85 -11.52 -10.54
CA LYS A 136 -2.03 -12.66 -10.17
C LYS A 136 -0.92 -12.88 -11.21
N VAL A 137 0.29 -13.07 -10.74
CA VAL A 137 1.42 -13.55 -11.54
C VAL A 137 1.81 -14.96 -11.06
N LEU A 138 2.04 -15.09 -9.74
CA LEU A 138 2.31 -16.38 -9.10
C LEU A 138 1.26 -16.66 -8.02
N ASP A 139 1.17 -17.92 -7.58
CA ASP A 139 0.23 -18.34 -6.55
C ASP A 139 0.57 -17.80 -5.16
N ARG A 140 1.85 -17.49 -4.95
CA ARG A 140 2.43 -17.12 -3.67
C ARG A 140 3.21 -15.81 -3.82
N SER A 141 3.01 -14.86 -2.89
CA SER A 141 3.55 -13.52 -2.99
C SER A 141 4.04 -12.99 -1.65
N VAL A 142 5.19 -12.35 -1.62
CA VAL A 142 5.72 -11.56 -0.49
C VAL A 142 5.40 -10.09 -0.72
N GLN A 143 4.83 -9.43 0.28
CA GLN A 143 4.46 -8.01 0.19
C GLN A 143 4.97 -7.22 1.39
N GLY A 144 5.50 -6.01 1.12
CA GLY A 144 6.03 -5.09 2.12
C GLY A 144 4.90 -4.28 2.81
N ILE A 145 3.92 -4.95 3.40
CA ILE A 145 2.82 -4.31 4.12
C ILE A 145 3.16 -4.23 5.60
N ARG A 146 3.01 -3.03 6.19
CA ARG A 146 3.21 -2.80 7.63
C ARG A 146 1.96 -2.26 8.29
N ARG A 147 1.70 -2.69 9.54
CA ARG A 147 0.58 -2.20 10.35
C ARG A 147 0.76 -0.73 10.73
N SER A 148 1.99 -0.31 10.98
CA SER A 148 2.35 1.06 11.35
C SER A 148 1.99 2.12 10.31
N GLU A 149 1.81 1.74 9.03
CA GLU A 149 1.53 2.69 7.96
C GLU A 149 0.13 3.32 8.01
N SER A 150 -0.87 2.64 8.60
CA SER A 150 -2.21 3.20 8.79
C SER A 150 -3.09 2.35 9.68
N THR A 151 -4.06 3.00 10.36
CA THR A 151 -5.08 2.34 11.18
C THR A 151 -5.91 1.32 10.38
N LYS A 152 -6.15 1.59 9.08
CA LYS A 152 -6.85 0.64 8.19
C LYS A 152 -6.03 -0.63 7.98
N ARG A 153 -4.71 -0.51 7.80
CA ARG A 153 -3.82 -1.68 7.65
C ARG A 153 -3.71 -2.44 8.97
N ALA A 154 -3.56 -1.77 10.10
CA ALA A 154 -3.52 -2.39 11.42
C ALA A 154 -4.78 -3.21 11.74
N LYS A 155 -5.96 -2.71 11.34
CA LYS A 155 -7.23 -3.44 11.50
C LYS A 155 -7.38 -4.61 10.54
N ARG A 156 -6.88 -4.47 9.30
CA ARG A 156 -7.06 -5.47 8.24
C ARG A 156 -6.09 -6.65 8.35
N TYR A 157 -4.83 -6.38 8.66
CA TYR A 157 -3.78 -7.38 8.70
C TYR A 157 -3.39 -7.68 10.14
N LYS A 158 -3.83 -8.83 10.63
CA LYS A 158 -3.53 -9.31 11.98
C LYS A 158 -2.43 -10.38 11.96
N GLU A 159 -2.40 -11.18 10.90
CA GLU A 159 -1.50 -12.31 10.74
C GLU A 159 -0.50 -12.05 9.61
N PRO A 160 0.71 -12.63 9.70
CA PRO A 160 1.77 -12.46 8.70
C PRO A 160 1.50 -13.22 7.40
N THR A 161 0.53 -14.13 7.39
CA THR A 161 0.09 -14.87 6.19
C THR A 161 -1.39 -14.64 5.97
N VAL A 162 -1.76 -14.26 4.75
CA VAL A 162 -3.16 -14.01 4.38
C VAL A 162 -3.44 -14.52 2.97
N CYS A 163 -4.66 -14.98 2.73
CA CYS A 163 -5.12 -15.30 1.37
C CYS A 163 -5.80 -14.07 0.76
N ARG A 164 -5.44 -13.72 -0.48
CA ARG A 164 -6.04 -12.62 -1.25
C ARG A 164 -6.63 -13.12 -2.54
N LEU A 165 -7.71 -12.46 -2.98
CA LEU A 165 -8.36 -12.72 -4.26
C LEU A 165 -8.03 -11.61 -5.24
N TYR A 166 -7.47 -11.95 -6.39
CA TYR A 166 -7.09 -11.02 -7.44
C TYR A 166 -7.93 -11.18 -8.70
N GLY A 167 -8.22 -10.03 -9.32
CA GLY A 167 -8.95 -9.96 -10.59
C GLY A 167 -10.42 -10.36 -10.51
N SER A 168 -11.11 -10.25 -11.64
CA SER A 168 -12.53 -10.59 -11.78
C SER A 168 -12.81 -12.09 -11.55
N LYS A 169 -11.84 -12.95 -11.87
CA LYS A 169 -11.92 -14.40 -11.66
C LYS A 169 -11.64 -14.84 -10.23
N LYS A 170 -11.43 -13.90 -9.29
CA LYS A 170 -11.13 -14.16 -7.87
C LYS A 170 -10.02 -15.19 -7.69
N GLN A 171 -8.90 -15.01 -8.40
CA GLN A 171 -7.75 -15.91 -8.31
C GLN A 171 -7.12 -15.82 -6.93
N HIS A 172 -6.97 -16.95 -6.26
CA HIS A 172 -6.34 -17.04 -4.96
C HIS A 172 -4.82 -16.79 -5.06
N VAL A 173 -4.30 -15.98 -4.14
CA VAL A 173 -2.87 -15.75 -3.95
C VAL A 173 -2.60 -15.80 -2.45
N GLU A 174 -1.69 -16.65 -2.05
CA GLU A 174 -1.17 -16.68 -0.69
C GLU A 174 -0.15 -15.55 -0.52
N VAL A 175 -0.33 -14.71 0.49
CA VAL A 175 0.48 -13.51 0.68
C VAL A 175 1.18 -13.55 2.02
N PHE A 176 2.51 -13.42 1.99
CA PHE A 176 3.39 -13.38 3.15
C PHE A 176 3.82 -11.94 3.44
N LEU A 177 3.74 -11.53 4.70
CA LEU A 177 3.97 -10.17 5.18
C LEU A 177 5.12 -10.16 6.19
N PRO A 178 6.38 -10.34 5.76
CA PRO A 178 7.53 -10.55 6.67
C PRO A 178 7.81 -9.35 7.57
N ILE A 179 7.44 -8.14 7.14
CA ILE A 179 7.66 -6.88 7.88
C ILE A 179 6.37 -6.31 8.49
N LEU A 180 5.33 -7.14 8.70
CA LEU A 180 4.01 -6.69 9.16
C LEU A 180 4.07 -5.84 10.44
N HIS A 181 4.94 -6.21 11.38
CA HIS A 181 5.09 -5.57 12.68
C HIS A 181 6.26 -4.59 12.77
N TRP A 182 6.89 -4.25 11.63
CA TRP A 182 8.01 -3.31 11.60
C TRP A 182 7.51 -1.87 11.65
N THR A 183 8.25 -1.05 12.40
CA THR A 183 8.05 0.41 12.48
C THR A 183 8.84 1.14 11.39
N ASP A 184 8.65 2.45 11.25
CA ASP A 184 9.49 3.25 10.34
C ASP A 184 10.96 3.28 10.81
N ALA A 185 11.19 3.22 12.12
CA ALA A 185 12.54 3.13 12.69
C ALA A 185 13.22 1.79 12.35
N ASP A 186 12.51 0.66 12.45
CA ASP A 186 13.02 -0.66 12.07
C ASP A 186 13.44 -0.69 10.60
N VAL A 187 12.58 -0.15 9.72
CA VAL A 187 12.87 -0.06 8.28
C VAL A 187 14.09 0.80 8.00
N ALA A 188 14.17 1.99 8.62
CA ALA A 188 15.31 2.89 8.45
C ALA A 188 16.62 2.26 8.94
N GLU A 189 16.59 1.64 10.10
CA GLU A 189 17.76 0.98 10.69
C GLU A 189 18.22 -0.23 9.85
N PHE A 190 17.29 -1.06 9.37
CA PHE A 190 17.62 -2.18 8.48
C PHE A 190 18.24 -1.69 7.15
N ILE A 191 17.68 -0.64 6.54
CA ILE A 191 18.22 -0.03 5.32
C ILE A 191 19.66 0.46 5.57
N ARG A 192 19.89 1.11 6.71
CA ARG A 192 21.21 1.60 7.10
C ARG A 192 22.21 0.45 7.33
N GLN A 193 21.83 -0.58 8.08
CA GLN A 193 22.69 -1.74 8.39
C GLN A 193 23.07 -2.52 7.15
N ARG A 194 22.12 -2.63 6.18
CA ARG A 194 22.34 -3.40 4.94
C ARG A 194 22.91 -2.57 3.79
N GLY A 195 23.07 -1.24 3.98
CA GLY A 195 23.54 -0.36 2.92
C GLY A 195 22.63 -0.31 1.70
N ILE A 196 21.28 -0.47 1.90
CA ILE A 196 20.32 -0.50 0.81
C ILE A 196 20.18 0.89 0.20
N LYS A 197 20.39 1.00 -1.11
CA LYS A 197 20.16 2.23 -1.86
C LYS A 197 18.68 2.26 -2.28
N CYS A 198 17.88 3.09 -1.60
CA CYS A 198 16.48 3.30 -1.95
C CYS A 198 16.32 4.25 -3.14
N HIS A 199 15.10 4.35 -3.66
CA HIS A 199 14.75 5.30 -4.71
C HIS A 199 15.13 6.75 -4.32
N PRO A 200 15.64 7.60 -5.24
CA PRO A 200 16.10 8.96 -4.93
C PRO A 200 15.09 9.83 -4.17
N LEU A 201 13.78 9.64 -4.37
CA LEU A 201 12.73 10.35 -3.63
C LEU A 201 12.69 10.08 -2.12
N TYR A 202 13.49 9.14 -1.62
CA TYR A 202 13.65 8.91 -0.18
C TYR A 202 14.80 9.69 0.45
N TYR A 203 15.49 10.50 -0.32
CA TYR A 203 16.60 11.32 0.17
C TYR A 203 16.30 12.80 -0.04
N ASP A 204 16.69 13.63 0.95
CA ASP A 204 16.64 15.07 0.80
C ASP A 204 17.85 15.59 -0.02
N GLU A 205 17.91 16.91 -0.23
CA GLU A 205 19.00 17.55 -0.98
C GLU A 205 20.38 17.34 -0.32
N GLN A 206 20.42 17.08 0.97
CA GLN A 206 21.62 16.77 1.75
C GLN A 206 21.98 15.28 1.74
N GLY A 207 21.16 14.44 1.12
CA GLY A 207 21.35 13.00 1.06
C GLY A 207 20.87 12.23 2.30
N ASN A 208 20.12 12.86 3.20
CA ASN A 208 19.56 12.19 4.38
C ASN A 208 18.33 11.37 4.00
N PHE A 209 18.24 10.16 4.53
CA PHE A 209 17.11 9.27 4.29
C PHE A 209 15.85 9.72 5.03
N CYS A 210 14.75 9.85 4.31
CA CYS A 210 13.43 10.19 4.83
C CYS A 210 12.55 8.93 5.01
N PRO A 211 12.46 8.34 6.19
CA PRO A 211 11.67 7.11 6.40
C PRO A 211 10.16 7.33 6.28
N LYS A 212 9.68 8.57 6.42
CA LYS A 212 8.26 8.94 6.30
C LYS A 212 7.83 9.22 4.87
N CYS A 213 8.78 9.42 3.95
CA CYS A 213 8.49 9.63 2.54
C CYS A 213 7.83 8.40 1.92
N ARG A 214 7.02 8.59 0.91
CA ARG A 214 6.28 7.51 0.24
C ARG A 214 6.40 7.61 -1.26
N LEU A 215 6.80 6.53 -1.89
CA LEU A 215 6.71 6.34 -3.32
C LEU A 215 5.32 5.84 -3.70
N GLY A 216 4.73 6.39 -4.74
CA GLY A 216 3.42 5.95 -5.26
C GLY A 216 3.08 6.65 -6.55
N CYS A 217 2.05 6.16 -7.24
CA CYS A 217 1.60 6.74 -8.51
C CYS A 217 1.41 8.26 -8.40
N MET A 218 1.85 9.00 -9.41
CA MET A 218 1.66 10.45 -9.47
C MET A 218 0.18 10.79 -9.72
N GLY A 219 -0.32 11.84 -9.04
CA GLY A 219 -1.72 12.25 -9.11
C GLY A 219 -2.68 11.24 -8.45
N CYS A 220 -2.21 10.34 -7.59
CA CYS A 220 -3.05 9.31 -6.97
C CYS A 220 -4.09 9.91 -6.01
N PRO A 221 -5.41 9.71 -6.24
CA PRO A 221 -6.46 10.24 -5.36
C PRO A 221 -6.47 9.65 -3.94
N GLN A 222 -5.64 8.61 -3.68
CA GLN A 222 -5.49 8.00 -2.35
C GLN A 222 -4.42 8.69 -1.49
N LYS A 223 -3.67 9.63 -2.03
CA LYS A 223 -2.79 10.51 -1.25
C LYS A 223 -3.62 11.43 -0.36
N SER A 224 -3.06 11.93 0.74
CA SER A 224 -3.75 12.83 1.66
C SER A 224 -4.24 14.11 0.98
N ASP A 225 -3.45 14.62 0.04
CA ASP A 225 -3.74 15.78 -0.81
C ASP A 225 -4.45 15.41 -2.12
N ARG A 226 -4.87 14.16 -2.29
CA ARG A 226 -5.48 13.62 -3.53
C ARG A 226 -4.60 13.74 -4.77
N GLY A 227 -3.30 13.84 -4.58
CA GLY A 227 -2.32 13.98 -5.65
C GLY A 227 -2.21 15.40 -6.20
N LEU A 228 -2.79 16.40 -5.53
CA LEU A 228 -2.73 17.79 -5.96
C LEU A 228 -1.31 18.34 -6.04
N ALA A 229 -0.44 17.98 -5.10
CA ALA A 229 0.96 18.37 -5.14
C ALA A 229 1.67 17.85 -6.41
N ASP A 230 1.41 16.59 -6.81
CA ASP A 230 1.97 16.04 -8.04
C ASP A 230 1.50 16.79 -9.29
N PHE A 231 0.21 17.14 -9.35
CA PHE A 231 -0.36 17.91 -10.46
C PHE A 231 0.22 19.32 -10.54
N LYS A 232 0.39 20.00 -9.40
CA LYS A 232 1.03 21.33 -9.33
C LYS A 232 2.51 21.28 -9.75
N ALA A 233 3.24 20.28 -9.25
CA ALA A 233 4.65 20.10 -9.61
C ALA A 233 4.86 19.68 -11.07
N ASN A 234 3.87 19.03 -11.68
CA ASN A 234 3.96 18.55 -13.07
C ASN A 234 2.67 18.85 -13.86
N PRO A 235 2.53 20.07 -14.43
CA PRO A 235 1.37 20.44 -15.23
C PRO A 235 1.10 19.53 -16.44
N ARG A 236 2.14 18.89 -17.01
CA ARG A 236 1.99 17.89 -18.08
C ARG A 236 1.15 16.68 -17.63
N LEU A 237 1.20 16.35 -16.34
CA LEU A 237 0.40 15.28 -15.77
C LEU A 237 -1.10 15.61 -15.82
N VAL A 238 -1.49 16.87 -15.55
CA VAL A 238 -2.88 17.32 -15.66
C VAL A 238 -3.36 17.19 -17.10
N LYS A 239 -2.58 17.70 -18.06
CA LYS A 239 -2.89 17.61 -19.50
C LYS A 239 -3.04 16.16 -19.94
N PHE A 240 -2.14 15.27 -19.48
CA PHE A 240 -2.20 13.84 -19.78
C PHE A 240 -3.50 13.20 -19.25
N TRP A 241 -3.90 13.51 -18.02
CA TRP A 241 -5.15 12.99 -17.46
C TRP A 241 -6.36 13.50 -18.23
N LEU A 242 -6.44 14.82 -18.47
CA LEU A 242 -7.57 15.45 -19.16
C LEU A 242 -7.72 14.92 -20.58
N ARG A 243 -6.63 14.83 -21.36
CA ARG A 243 -6.67 14.29 -22.72
C ARG A 243 -7.21 12.85 -22.76
N ASN A 244 -6.79 11.98 -21.85
CA ASN A 244 -7.29 10.61 -21.80
C ASN A 244 -8.73 10.54 -21.29
N GLY A 245 -9.12 11.46 -20.40
CA GLY A 245 -10.49 11.61 -19.91
C GLY A 245 -11.45 12.12 -20.99
N GLU A 246 -10.98 12.97 -21.89
CA GLU A 246 -11.73 13.45 -23.06
C GLU A 246 -12.06 12.30 -24.02
N ILE A 247 -11.08 11.41 -24.29
CA ILE A 247 -11.30 10.21 -25.11
C ILE A 247 -12.41 9.35 -24.47
N TRP A 248 -12.30 9.07 -23.17
CA TRP A 248 -13.33 8.34 -22.45
C TRP A 248 -14.73 9.01 -22.57
N TRP A 249 -14.78 10.32 -22.38
CA TRP A 249 -16.02 11.09 -22.44
C TRP A 249 -16.69 11.03 -23.81
N ASN A 250 -15.90 11.08 -24.88
CA ASN A 250 -16.40 11.08 -26.26
C ASN A 250 -16.77 9.70 -26.77
N THR A 251 -16.05 8.65 -26.35
CA THR A 251 -16.21 7.29 -26.90
C THR A 251 -17.21 6.43 -26.16
N HIS A 252 -17.47 6.72 -24.88
CA HIS A 252 -18.32 5.84 -24.05
C HIS A 252 -19.77 6.33 -23.93
N LYS A 253 -20.71 5.37 -23.94
CA LYS A 253 -22.15 5.61 -23.69
C LYS A 253 -22.43 5.81 -22.20
N ILE A 254 -21.89 6.87 -21.60
CA ILE A 254 -21.96 7.19 -20.15
C ILE A 254 -23.20 8.04 -19.81
N LYS A 255 -24.41 7.60 -20.24
CA LYS A 255 -25.67 8.35 -20.07
C LYS A 255 -25.88 8.90 -18.65
N LYS A 256 -25.66 8.07 -17.61
CA LYS A 256 -25.84 8.49 -16.21
C LYS A 256 -24.83 9.58 -15.80
N THR A 257 -23.58 9.51 -16.28
CA THR A 257 -22.56 10.51 -16.01
C THR A 257 -22.87 11.82 -16.76
N LYS A 258 -23.24 11.73 -18.05
CA LYS A 258 -23.60 12.89 -18.87
C LYS A 258 -24.88 13.60 -18.42
N LYS A 259 -25.75 12.95 -17.63
CA LYS A 259 -26.86 13.62 -16.95
C LYS A 259 -26.41 14.50 -15.78
N LYS A 260 -25.28 14.15 -15.12
CA LYS A 260 -24.77 14.85 -13.94
C LYS A 260 -23.69 15.88 -14.27
N PHE A 261 -22.93 15.67 -15.33
CA PHE A 261 -21.79 16.48 -15.72
C PHE A 261 -21.92 16.90 -17.18
N LYS A 262 -21.48 18.11 -17.50
CA LYS A 262 -21.53 18.67 -18.86
C LYS A 262 -20.25 18.42 -19.64
N SER A 263 -19.12 18.14 -18.95
CA SER A 263 -17.82 17.89 -19.56
C SER A 263 -16.98 16.93 -18.74
N HIS A 264 -15.91 16.41 -19.35
CA HIS A 264 -14.89 15.63 -18.64
C HIS A 264 -14.11 16.50 -17.64
N TYR A 265 -14.02 17.81 -17.83
CA TYR A 265 -13.43 18.74 -16.88
C TYR A 265 -14.22 18.76 -15.55
N GLU A 266 -15.55 18.81 -15.61
CA GLU A 266 -16.40 18.74 -14.42
C GLU A 266 -16.20 17.39 -13.67
N VAL A 267 -16.07 16.27 -14.40
CA VAL A 267 -15.80 14.95 -13.78
C VAL A 267 -14.43 14.94 -13.11
N PHE A 268 -13.41 15.51 -13.75
CA PHE A 268 -12.07 15.61 -13.17
C PHE A 268 -12.07 16.47 -11.90
N VAL A 269 -12.62 17.68 -11.96
CA VAL A 269 -12.72 18.61 -10.82
C VAL A 269 -13.44 17.93 -9.65
N ARG A 270 -14.60 17.31 -9.91
CA ARG A 270 -15.32 16.57 -8.88
C ARG A 270 -14.49 15.45 -8.26
N ASN A 271 -13.77 14.68 -9.06
CA ASN A 271 -13.05 13.50 -8.56
C ASN A 271 -11.79 13.84 -7.76
N ILE A 272 -11.17 14.99 -8.06
CA ILE A 272 -9.92 15.40 -7.41
C ILE A 272 -10.17 16.35 -6.24
N PHE A 273 -11.12 17.27 -6.35
CA PHE A 273 -11.32 18.33 -5.36
C PHE A 273 -12.45 18.04 -4.36
N PHE A 274 -13.42 17.18 -4.71
CA PHE A 274 -14.62 16.98 -3.89
C PHE A 274 -14.86 15.50 -3.56
N ASP A 275 -15.38 15.23 -2.34
CA ASP A 275 -15.78 13.88 -1.92
C ASP A 275 -17.18 13.50 -2.39
N ARG A 276 -18.10 14.47 -2.38
CA ARG A 276 -19.50 14.28 -2.73
C ARG A 276 -19.87 15.06 -3.98
N TYR A 277 -20.86 14.56 -4.70
CA TYR A 277 -21.39 15.26 -5.88
C TYR A 277 -22.10 16.57 -5.49
N ASP A 278 -22.83 16.57 -4.38
CA ASP A 278 -23.59 17.75 -3.95
C ASP A 278 -22.65 18.90 -3.54
N ASP A 279 -21.53 18.60 -2.88
CA ASP A 279 -20.50 19.59 -2.55
C ASP A 279 -19.91 20.21 -3.82
N PHE A 280 -19.64 19.39 -4.84
CA PHE A 280 -19.19 19.86 -6.14
C PHE A 280 -20.26 20.71 -6.83
N HIS A 281 -21.52 20.25 -6.87
CA HIS A 281 -22.62 20.96 -7.53
C HIS A 281 -22.84 22.34 -6.90
N ASN A 282 -22.89 22.40 -5.59
CA ASN A 282 -23.06 23.68 -4.86
C ASN A 282 -21.87 24.63 -5.07
N ALA A 283 -20.66 24.10 -5.25
CA ALA A 283 -19.47 24.93 -5.50
C ALA A 283 -19.45 25.53 -6.92
N ILE A 284 -19.90 24.77 -7.94
CA ILE A 284 -19.86 25.24 -9.35
C ILE A 284 -21.11 26.00 -9.79
N ASP A 285 -22.24 25.81 -9.11
CA ASP A 285 -23.52 26.42 -9.43
C ASP A 285 -24.02 27.19 -8.19
N ASN A 286 -23.43 28.33 -7.93
CA ASN A 286 -23.73 29.15 -6.77
C ASN A 286 -24.45 30.45 -7.18
N MET A 287 -24.90 31.24 -6.20
CA MET A 287 -25.64 32.49 -6.44
C MET A 287 -24.85 33.56 -7.20
N PHE A 288 -23.53 33.40 -7.36
CA PHE A 288 -22.68 34.34 -8.11
C PHE A 288 -22.43 33.93 -9.57
N GLY A 289 -23.01 32.80 -10.00
CA GLY A 289 -22.88 32.25 -11.34
C GLY A 289 -22.28 30.87 -11.40
N LYS A 290 -22.09 30.39 -12.61
CA LYS A 290 -21.56 29.04 -12.87
C LYS A 290 -20.05 29.09 -13.14
N ILE A 291 -19.27 28.33 -12.38
CA ILE A 291 -17.83 28.21 -12.58
C ILE A 291 -17.57 27.35 -13.83
N ASP A 292 -16.80 27.87 -14.78
CA ASP A 292 -16.23 27.09 -15.87
C ASP A 292 -15.08 26.22 -15.34
N CYS A 293 -15.31 24.91 -15.27
CA CYS A 293 -14.31 23.99 -14.76
C CYS A 293 -13.05 23.90 -15.64
N LYS A 294 -13.14 24.20 -16.95
CA LYS A 294 -11.97 24.28 -17.80
C LYS A 294 -11.11 25.48 -17.40
N GLN A 295 -11.73 26.66 -17.33
CA GLN A 295 -11.03 27.88 -16.91
C GLN A 295 -10.45 27.74 -15.50
N PHE A 296 -11.24 27.20 -14.55
CA PHE A 296 -10.76 26.92 -13.20
C PHE A 296 -9.47 26.05 -13.19
N LEU A 297 -9.41 24.99 -14.02
CA LEU A 297 -8.23 24.13 -14.08
C LEU A 297 -7.03 24.85 -14.70
N MET A 298 -7.26 25.67 -15.72
CA MET A 298 -6.21 26.49 -16.35
C MET A 298 -5.60 27.44 -15.33
N ASP A 299 -6.42 28.17 -14.58
CA ASP A 299 -5.97 29.14 -13.58
C ASP A 299 -5.30 28.44 -12.38
N TYR A 300 -5.90 27.35 -11.87
CA TYR A 300 -5.41 26.64 -10.69
C TYR A 300 -4.05 25.95 -10.88
N PHE A 301 -3.83 25.40 -12.08
CA PHE A 301 -2.59 24.69 -12.41
C PHE A 301 -1.61 25.51 -13.27
N GLY A 302 -2.00 26.70 -13.72
CA GLY A 302 -1.19 27.55 -14.60
C GLY A 302 -0.94 26.89 -15.96
N ILE A 303 -1.97 26.35 -16.60
CA ILE A 303 -1.87 25.60 -17.86
C ILE A 303 -2.85 26.09 -18.93
N ASP A 304 -2.48 25.97 -20.19
CA ASP A 304 -3.40 26.10 -21.33
C ASP A 304 -3.99 24.74 -21.71
N LEU A 305 -5.34 24.68 -21.91
CA LEU A 305 -6.11 23.47 -22.22
C LEU A 305 -6.92 23.60 -23.51
#